data_d9c5686d065acad07c35959f65904ad6
#
_entry.id   d9c5686d065acad07c35959f65904ad6
#
_cell.length_a   1.000
_cell.length_b   1.000
_cell.length_c   1.000
_cell.angle_alpha   90.00
_cell.angle_beta   90.00
_cell.angle_gamma   90.00
#
_symmetry.space_group_name_H-M   'P 1'
#
loop_
_entity.id
_entity.type
_entity.pdbx_description
1 polymer ?
#
loop_
_entity_poly.entity_id
_entity_poly.type
_entity_poly.pdbx_seq_one_letter_code
_entity_poly.pdbx_strand_id
1 'polypeptide(L)' 'MIRLDTRYSYGETRYQVTGCIQGRLFVLVYTPRNGALRIISARKANLRETRLYENRSHED' A
#
# COMPACT_ATOMS: atom_id res chain seq x y z
N MET A 1 2.62 2.13 6.06
CA MET A 1 3.82 1.66 5.34
C MET A 1 3.59 1.84 3.85
N ILE A 2 4.47 2.58 3.19
CA ILE A 2 4.35 2.88 1.77
C ILE A 2 5.52 2.26 1.04
N ARG A 3 5.25 1.57 -0.05
CA ARG A 3 6.26 0.94 -0.90
C ARG A 3 6.07 1.36 -2.34
N LEU A 4 7.19 1.41 -3.07
CA LEU A 4 7.16 1.56 -4.52
C LEU A 4 6.81 0.21 -5.14
N ASP A 5 5.75 0.17 -5.94
CA ASP A 5 5.38 -1.05 -6.65
C ASP A 5 6.06 -1.05 -8.01
N THR A 6 7.02 -1.96 -8.18
CA THR A 6 7.81 -2.05 -9.41
C THR A 6 7.36 -3.18 -10.33
N ARG A 7 6.27 -3.87 -9.97
CA ARG A 7 5.82 -5.04 -10.74
C ARG A 7 5.37 -4.71 -12.17
N TYR A 8 4.82 -3.52 -12.35
CA TYR A 8 4.29 -3.11 -13.66
C TYR A 8 4.86 -1.76 -14.02
N SER A 9 5.59 -1.74 -15.11
CA SER A 9 6.26 -0.54 -15.58
C SER A 9 5.61 -0.09 -16.89
N TYR A 10 4.49 0.61 -16.78
CA TYR A 10 3.79 1.16 -17.95
C TYR A 10 3.99 2.66 -18.05
N GLY A 11 5.18 3.14 -17.69
CA GLY A 11 5.43 4.57 -17.70
C GLY A 11 4.81 5.31 -16.53
N GLU A 12 4.24 4.59 -15.57
CA GLU A 12 3.65 5.16 -14.36
C GLU A 12 4.40 4.70 -13.12
N THR A 13 4.54 5.59 -12.15
CA THR A 13 5.04 5.22 -10.83
C THR A 13 3.87 4.78 -9.98
N ARG A 14 3.95 3.58 -9.42
CA ARG A 14 2.91 3.03 -8.56
C ARG A 14 3.43 2.86 -7.16
N TYR A 15 2.58 3.17 -6.20
CA TYR A 15 2.90 3.03 -4.78
C TYR A 15 1.92 2.08 -4.13
N GLN A 16 2.41 1.39 -3.12
CA GLN A 16 1.59 0.50 -2.31
C GLN A 16 1.64 1.01 -0.88
N VAL A 17 0.47 1.22 -0.28
CA VAL A 17 0.38 1.63 1.12
C VAL A 17 -0.44 0.60 1.89
N THR A 18 0.06 0.23 3.07
CA THR A 18 -0.66 -0.63 3.99
C THR A 18 -1.11 0.20 5.18
N GLY A 19 -2.40 0.20 5.45
CA GLY A 19 -2.96 1.00 6.52
C GLY A 19 -4.10 0.28 7.24
N CYS A 20 -4.40 0.76 8.44
CA CYS A 20 -5.45 0.21 9.27
C CYS A 20 -6.71 1.07 9.16
N ILE A 21 -7.82 0.44 8.81
CA ILE A 21 -9.13 1.11 8.73
C ILE A 21 -10.09 0.29 9.59
N GLN A 22 -10.60 0.92 10.66
CA GLN A 22 -11.54 0.28 11.58
C GLN A 22 -11.02 -1.05 12.12
N GLY A 23 -9.74 -1.07 12.51
CA GLY A 23 -9.12 -2.25 13.09
C GLY A 23 -8.72 -3.34 12.10
N ARG A 24 -8.85 -3.08 10.81
CA ARG A 24 -8.48 -4.03 9.75
C ARG A 24 -7.44 -3.44 8.84
N LEU A 25 -6.48 -4.26 8.43
CA LEU A 25 -5.42 -3.85 7.53
C LEU A 25 -5.84 -3.99 6.07
N PHE A 26 -5.61 -2.93 5.31
CA PHE A 26 -5.87 -2.91 3.88
C PHE A 26 -4.62 -2.50 3.13
N VAL A 27 -4.50 -2.98 1.91
CA VAL A 27 -3.44 -2.61 0.98
C VAL A 27 -4.05 -1.85 -0.17
N LEU A 28 -3.55 -0.63 -0.39
CA LEU A 28 -3.96 0.23 -1.49
C LEU A 28 -2.81 0.36 -2.46
N VAL A 29 -3.10 0.25 -3.75
CA VAL A 29 -2.14 0.58 -4.81
C VAL A 29 -2.64 1.83 -5.51
N TYR A 30 -1.79 2.82 -5.63
CA TYR A 30 -2.18 4.09 -6.22
C TYR A 30 -1.04 4.68 -7.05
N THR A 31 -1.39 5.65 -7.88
CA THR A 31 -0.42 6.40 -8.66
C THR A 31 -0.77 7.88 -8.61
N PRO A 32 0.22 8.77 -8.42
CA PRO A 32 -0.01 10.21 -8.54
C PRO A 32 -0.30 10.57 -9.99
N ARG A 33 -1.27 11.45 -10.21
CA ARG A 33 -1.61 11.86 -11.57
C ARG A 33 -2.24 13.25 -11.55
N ASN A 34 -1.58 14.20 -12.20
CA ASN A 34 -2.10 15.57 -12.36
C ASN A 34 -2.47 16.23 -11.02
N GLY A 35 -1.64 16.04 -10.00
CA GLY A 35 -1.89 16.62 -8.68
C GLY A 35 -2.91 15.89 -7.84
N ALA A 36 -3.40 14.75 -8.29
CA ALA A 36 -4.35 13.90 -7.56
C ALA A 36 -3.82 12.49 -7.44
N LEU A 37 -4.42 11.70 -6.57
CA LEU A 37 -4.08 10.29 -6.44
C LEU A 37 -5.14 9.45 -7.14
N ARG A 38 -4.69 8.53 -7.98
CA ARG A 38 -5.56 7.56 -8.63
C ARG A 38 -5.42 6.22 -7.92
N ILE A 39 -6.50 5.73 -7.35
CA ILE A 39 -6.51 4.42 -6.70
C ILE A 39 -6.65 3.35 -7.78
N ILE A 40 -5.68 2.45 -7.83
CA ILE A 40 -5.67 1.36 -8.80
C ILE A 40 -6.36 0.13 -8.22
N SER A 41 -6.05 -0.21 -6.97
CA SER A 41 -6.68 -1.34 -6.31
C SER A 41 -6.69 -1.17 -4.80
N ALA A 42 -7.63 -1.85 -4.16
CA ALA A 42 -7.74 -1.88 -2.71
C ALA A 42 -8.18 -3.29 -2.31
N ARG A 43 -7.51 -3.87 -1.31
CA ARG A 43 -7.83 -5.20 -0.83
C ARG A 43 -7.43 -5.37 0.62
N LYS A 44 -7.96 -6.38 1.28
CA LYS A 44 -7.52 -6.71 2.62
C LYS A 44 -6.08 -7.22 2.59
N ALA A 45 -5.31 -6.87 3.61
CA ALA A 45 -3.96 -7.38 3.75
C ALA A 45 -3.99 -8.89 4.05
N ASN A 46 -3.05 -9.62 3.47
CA ASN A 46 -2.90 -11.03 3.80
C ASN A 46 -2.08 -11.19 5.09
N LEU A 47 -1.91 -12.43 5.54
CA LEU A 47 -1.21 -12.70 6.80
C LEU A 47 0.23 -12.20 6.78
N ARG A 48 0.92 -12.40 5.67
CA ARG A 48 2.30 -11.97 5.52
C ARG A 48 2.43 -10.45 5.62
N GLU A 49 1.54 -9.75 4.96
CA GLU A 49 1.51 -8.30 4.99
C GLU A 49 1.17 -7.77 6.38
N THR A 50 0.26 -8.44 7.04
CA THR A 50 -0.11 -8.09 8.42
C THR A 50 1.09 -8.22 9.35
N ARG A 51 1.85 -9.30 9.23
CA ARG A 51 3.04 -9.50 10.05
C ARG A 51 4.12 -8.45 9.78
N LEU A 52 4.32 -8.10 8.52
CA LEU A 52 5.28 -7.05 8.17
C LEU A 52 4.88 -5.71 8.77
N TYR A 53 3.61 -5.39 8.71
CA TYR A 53 3.10 -4.15 9.27
C TYR A 53 3.26 -4.12 10.80
N GLU A 54 2.92 -5.21 11.47
CA GLU A 54 3.04 -5.30 12.93
C GLU A 54 4.49 -5.20 13.39
N ASN A 55 5.41 -5.85 12.69
CA ASN A 55 6.82 -5.78 13.01
C ASN A 55 7.36 -4.36 12.85
N ARG A 56 6.92 -3.65 11.83
CA ARG A 56 7.35 -2.28 11.61
C ARG A 56 6.85 -1.34 12.70
N SER A 57 5.64 -1.55 13.18
CA SER A 57 5.08 -0.68 14.22
C SER A 57 5.77 -0.88 15.59
N HIS A 58 6.44 -2.01 15.79
CA HIS A 58 7.21 -2.26 17.01
C HIS A 58 8.54 -1.52 17.05
N GLU A 59 9.01 -1.04 15.93
CA GLU A 59 10.29 -0.33 15.85
C GLU A 59 10.15 1.15 16.20
N ASP A 60 8.94 1.62 16.29
CA ASP A 60 8.65 2.98 16.68
C ASP A 60 8.45 3.08 18.18
#